data_03c4ec8c93f08cb24baac4db877aa4bc
#
_entry.id   03c4ec8c93f08cb24baac4db877aa4bc
#
_cell.length_a   1.000
_cell.length_b   1.000
_cell.length_c   1.000
_cell.angle_alpha   90.00
_cell.angle_beta   90.00
_cell.angle_gamma   90.00
#
_symmetry.space_group_name_H-M   'P 1'
#
loop_
_entity.id
_entity.type
_entity.pdbx_description
1 polymer ?
#
loop_
_entity_poly.entity_id
_entity_poly.type
_entity_poly.pdbx_seq_one_letter_code
_entity_poly.pdbx_strand_id
1 'polypeptide(L)'
;MTTLTKKTVLITGASSGIGLACAEAFGREGARLILAARRKERLDALADELQKKYGTETLTIQLDVRNQPEVEKTFQDLPASWRDIEVLLNNAGLSRGLDKLHEGKLEDWEEMIDTNVKGLLYVSRSIIPGMVARGKGTIINLGSIAGHEVYPGGNVYCATKFAVDALTRGLRHDLVDTPIRVCTVDPGLVETEFSMVRFHGNEQRAKTVYQNLHALTGADVAETVLF
;
A
#
# COMPACT_ATOMS: atom_id res chain seq x y z
N MET A 1 4.80 -24.02 -2.87
CA MET A 1 4.17 -22.68 -2.80
C MET A 1 2.82 -22.83 -2.12
N THR A 2 2.52 -22.01 -1.11
CA THR A 2 1.19 -22.00 -0.49
C THR A 2 0.24 -21.35 -1.48
N THR A 3 -0.81 -22.05 -1.91
CA THR A 3 -1.77 -21.48 -2.89
C THR A 3 -2.50 -20.28 -2.29
N LEU A 4 -2.69 -19.24 -3.09
CA LEU A 4 -3.45 -18.04 -2.73
C LEU A 4 -4.96 -18.21 -3.01
N THR A 5 -5.34 -19.33 -3.63
CA THR A 5 -6.73 -19.63 -3.97
C THR A 5 -7.65 -19.48 -2.78
N LYS A 6 -8.66 -18.64 -2.93
CA LYS A 6 -9.68 -18.28 -1.90
C LYS A 6 -9.14 -17.57 -0.65
N LYS A 7 -7.85 -17.22 -0.57
CA LYS A 7 -7.34 -16.39 0.52
C LYS A 7 -7.82 -14.94 0.36
N THR A 8 -8.17 -14.32 1.46
CA THR A 8 -8.58 -12.92 1.46
C THR A 8 -7.36 -12.02 1.60
N VAL A 9 -7.14 -11.15 0.61
CA VAL A 9 -6.07 -10.17 0.57
C VAL A 9 -6.67 -8.77 0.65
N LEU A 10 -6.24 -7.98 1.64
CA LEU A 10 -6.58 -6.56 1.74
C LEU A 10 -5.45 -5.73 1.14
N ILE A 11 -5.78 -4.87 0.17
CA ILE A 11 -4.84 -3.96 -0.47
C ILE A 11 -5.31 -2.52 -0.26
N THR A 12 -4.51 -1.72 0.44
CA THR A 12 -4.74 -0.27 0.53
C THR A 12 -4.09 0.47 -0.63
N GLY A 13 -4.71 1.57 -1.10
CA GLY A 13 -4.22 2.29 -2.28
C GLY A 13 -4.35 1.53 -3.60
N ALA A 14 -5.34 0.63 -3.70
CA ALA A 14 -5.52 -0.26 -4.85
C ALA A 14 -5.97 0.42 -6.15
N SER A 15 -6.31 1.72 -6.13
CA SER A 15 -6.91 2.41 -7.28
C SER A 15 -5.93 2.82 -8.37
N SER A 16 -4.63 2.60 -8.22
CA SER A 16 -3.59 2.91 -9.22
C SER A 16 -2.22 2.30 -8.88
N GLY A 17 -1.31 2.38 -9.83
CA GLY A 17 0.11 2.08 -9.65
C GLY A 17 0.37 0.68 -9.11
N ILE A 18 1.23 0.58 -8.10
CA ILE A 18 1.65 -0.69 -7.51
C ILE A 18 0.45 -1.45 -6.90
N GLY A 19 -0.45 -0.75 -6.21
CA GLY A 19 -1.61 -1.38 -5.59
C GLY A 19 -2.57 -2.02 -6.60
N LEU A 20 -2.78 -1.37 -7.74
CA LEU A 20 -3.55 -1.91 -8.86
C LEU A 20 -2.86 -3.15 -9.44
N ALA A 21 -1.57 -3.07 -9.73
CA ALA A 21 -0.80 -4.20 -10.26
C ALA A 21 -0.79 -5.39 -9.29
N CYS A 22 -0.67 -5.15 -7.98
CA CYS A 22 -0.80 -6.19 -6.96
C CYS A 22 -2.19 -6.83 -6.96
N ALA A 23 -3.26 -6.03 -7.12
CA ALA A 23 -4.61 -6.57 -7.21
C ALA A 23 -4.78 -7.50 -8.42
N GLU A 24 -4.22 -7.14 -9.58
CA GLU A 24 -4.20 -8.02 -10.75
C GLU A 24 -3.40 -9.30 -10.49
N ALA A 25 -2.23 -9.19 -9.91
CA ALA A 25 -1.36 -10.32 -9.63
C ALA A 25 -2.01 -11.29 -8.62
N PHE A 26 -2.55 -10.80 -7.51
CA PHE A 26 -3.27 -11.63 -6.54
C PHE A 26 -4.55 -12.24 -7.12
N GLY A 27 -5.30 -11.48 -7.94
CA GLY A 27 -6.49 -11.98 -8.63
C GLY A 27 -6.17 -13.13 -9.58
N ARG A 28 -5.10 -13.03 -10.35
CA ARG A 28 -4.59 -14.09 -11.24
C ARG A 28 -4.29 -15.38 -10.48
N GLU A 29 -3.80 -15.27 -9.23
CA GLU A 29 -3.51 -16.42 -8.37
C GLU A 29 -4.74 -16.95 -7.60
N GLY A 30 -5.94 -16.44 -7.90
CA GLY A 30 -7.21 -16.92 -7.36
C GLY A 30 -7.53 -16.43 -5.94
N ALA A 31 -6.90 -15.34 -5.50
CA ALA A 31 -7.23 -14.71 -4.22
C ALA A 31 -8.58 -13.99 -4.28
N ARG A 32 -9.22 -13.80 -3.12
CA ARG A 32 -10.34 -12.87 -2.92
C ARG A 32 -9.76 -11.54 -2.47
N LEU A 33 -10.26 -10.42 -2.98
CA LEU A 33 -9.62 -9.12 -2.77
C LEU A 33 -10.55 -8.13 -2.05
N ILE A 34 -10.03 -7.50 -1.00
CA ILE A 34 -10.58 -6.27 -0.45
C ILE A 34 -9.73 -5.13 -1.01
N LEU A 35 -10.34 -4.30 -1.85
CA LEU A 35 -9.68 -3.19 -2.53
C LEU A 35 -10.09 -1.89 -1.85
N ALA A 36 -9.17 -1.23 -1.15
CA ALA A 36 -9.43 -0.01 -0.41
C ALA A 36 -8.66 1.19 -1.00
N ALA A 37 -9.36 2.29 -1.31
CA ALA A 37 -8.77 3.56 -1.73
C ALA A 37 -9.81 4.68 -1.70
N ARG A 38 -9.36 5.92 -1.91
CA ARG A 38 -10.23 7.11 -1.93
C ARG A 38 -11.12 7.19 -3.19
N ARG A 39 -10.66 6.67 -4.34
CA ARG A 39 -11.33 6.76 -5.65
C ARG A 39 -12.18 5.52 -5.89
N LYS A 40 -13.43 5.56 -5.40
CA LYS A 40 -14.36 4.41 -5.44
C LYS A 40 -14.64 3.94 -6.86
N GLU A 41 -14.87 4.85 -7.78
CA GLU A 41 -15.15 4.57 -9.20
C GLU A 41 -14.02 3.77 -9.88
N ARG A 42 -12.77 4.02 -9.51
CA ARG A 42 -11.62 3.26 -10.03
C ARG A 42 -11.52 1.87 -9.41
N LEU A 43 -11.90 1.73 -8.15
CA LEU A 43 -11.95 0.42 -7.51
C LEU A 43 -13.03 -0.46 -8.14
N ASP A 44 -14.20 0.10 -8.44
CA ASP A 44 -15.29 -0.62 -9.06
C ASP A 44 -14.95 -1.06 -10.48
N ALA A 45 -14.33 -0.19 -11.28
CA ALA A 45 -13.83 -0.54 -12.61
C ALA A 45 -12.78 -1.68 -12.53
N LEU A 46 -11.84 -1.59 -11.60
CA LEU A 46 -10.84 -2.65 -11.38
C LEU A 46 -11.50 -3.97 -10.95
N ALA A 47 -12.50 -3.92 -10.07
CA ALA A 47 -13.23 -5.10 -9.63
C ALA A 47 -13.93 -5.80 -10.81
N ASP A 48 -14.58 -5.02 -11.69
CA ASP A 48 -15.22 -5.55 -12.90
C ASP A 48 -14.22 -6.20 -13.86
N GLU A 49 -13.04 -5.60 -14.03
CA GLU A 49 -11.96 -6.16 -14.85
C GLU A 49 -11.44 -7.48 -14.27
N LEU A 50 -11.16 -7.52 -12.97
CA LEU A 50 -10.68 -8.71 -12.27
C LEU A 50 -11.70 -9.84 -12.29
N GLN A 51 -12.99 -9.52 -12.12
CA GLN A 51 -14.06 -10.48 -12.25
C GLN A 51 -14.14 -11.08 -13.66
N LYS A 52 -14.07 -10.22 -14.71
CA LYS A 52 -14.13 -10.67 -16.12
C LYS A 52 -12.91 -11.50 -16.51
N LYS A 53 -11.72 -11.12 -16.07
CA LYS A 53 -10.45 -11.70 -16.51
C LYS A 53 -10.08 -12.96 -15.75
N TYR A 54 -10.36 -13.01 -14.46
CA TYR A 54 -9.89 -14.07 -13.55
C TYR A 54 -11.00 -14.72 -12.71
N GLY A 55 -12.23 -14.21 -12.76
CA GLY A 55 -13.30 -14.65 -11.86
C GLY A 55 -13.09 -14.23 -10.40
N THR A 56 -12.27 -13.19 -10.16
CA THR A 56 -11.89 -12.77 -8.82
C THR A 56 -13.08 -12.18 -8.04
N GLU A 57 -13.36 -12.72 -6.87
CA GLU A 57 -14.33 -12.14 -5.93
C GLU A 57 -13.71 -10.91 -5.25
N THR A 58 -14.36 -9.75 -5.33
CA THR A 58 -13.85 -8.49 -4.81
C THR A 58 -14.85 -7.78 -3.91
N LEU A 59 -14.33 -7.11 -2.88
CA LEU A 59 -15.04 -6.13 -2.06
C LEU A 59 -14.33 -4.78 -2.20
N THR A 60 -14.99 -3.78 -2.78
CA THR A 60 -14.44 -2.44 -2.96
C THR A 60 -14.88 -1.52 -1.83
N ILE A 61 -13.92 -0.83 -1.21
CA ILE A 61 -14.15 0.04 -0.06
C ILE A 61 -13.57 1.43 -0.36
N GLN A 62 -14.44 2.44 -0.36
CA GLN A 62 -13.95 3.81 -0.34
C GLN A 62 -13.39 4.12 1.04
N LEU A 63 -12.10 4.47 1.13
CA LEU A 63 -11.43 4.69 2.40
C LEU A 63 -10.29 5.70 2.23
N ASP A 64 -10.29 6.71 3.09
CA ASP A 64 -9.10 7.52 3.35
C ASP A 64 -8.38 6.99 4.60
N VAL A 65 -7.22 6.37 4.40
CA VAL A 65 -6.44 5.77 5.51
C VAL A 65 -6.00 6.79 6.56
N ARG A 66 -6.05 8.11 6.26
CA ARG A 66 -5.73 9.19 7.19
C ARG A 66 -6.83 9.42 8.24
N ASN A 67 -8.04 8.99 7.94
CA ASN A 67 -9.20 9.14 8.83
C ASN A 67 -9.30 7.94 9.79
N GLN A 68 -8.68 8.04 10.97
CA GLN A 68 -8.63 6.94 11.95
C GLN A 68 -10.02 6.42 12.36
N PRO A 69 -11.03 7.24 12.69
CA PRO A 69 -12.36 6.73 13.04
C PRO A 69 -13.05 5.97 11.89
N GLU A 70 -12.85 6.44 10.64
CA GLU A 70 -13.38 5.79 9.46
C GLU A 70 -12.71 4.43 9.22
N VAL A 71 -11.38 4.36 9.35
CA VAL A 71 -10.60 3.12 9.23
C VAL A 71 -11.09 2.09 10.24
N GLU A 72 -11.18 2.47 11.51
CA GLU A 72 -11.63 1.57 12.58
C GLU A 72 -13.05 1.06 12.33
N LYS A 73 -13.99 1.96 12.05
CA LYS A 73 -15.37 1.60 11.75
C LYS A 73 -15.48 0.68 10.52
N THR A 74 -14.78 0.99 9.46
CA THR A 74 -14.79 0.22 8.20
C THR A 74 -14.41 -1.24 8.43
N PHE A 75 -13.33 -1.49 9.18
CA PHE A 75 -12.87 -2.86 9.39
C PHE A 75 -13.65 -3.60 10.48
N GLN A 76 -14.26 -2.89 11.43
CA GLN A 76 -15.21 -3.48 12.38
C GLN A 76 -16.51 -3.93 11.68
N ASP A 77 -17.00 -3.15 10.72
CA ASP A 77 -18.25 -3.37 10.01
C ASP A 77 -18.11 -4.32 8.80
N LEU A 78 -16.93 -4.88 8.55
CA LEU A 78 -16.75 -5.84 7.45
C LEU A 78 -17.77 -6.99 7.54
N PRO A 79 -18.37 -7.40 6.39
CA PRO A 79 -19.19 -8.61 6.33
C PRO A 79 -18.42 -9.82 6.87
N ALA A 80 -19.09 -10.69 7.60
CA ALA A 80 -18.45 -11.84 8.25
C ALA A 80 -17.59 -12.68 7.30
N SER A 81 -18.05 -12.87 6.05
CA SER A 81 -17.32 -13.60 5.01
C SER A 81 -16.00 -12.95 4.56
N TRP A 82 -15.73 -11.68 4.92
CA TRP A 82 -14.56 -10.93 4.55
C TRP A 82 -13.61 -10.64 5.72
N ARG A 83 -13.96 -11.05 6.94
CA ARG A 83 -13.16 -10.76 8.15
C ARG A 83 -11.89 -11.57 8.27
N ASP A 84 -11.81 -12.72 7.61
CA ASP A 84 -10.63 -13.59 7.64
C ASP A 84 -9.57 -13.14 6.65
N ILE A 85 -9.00 -11.95 6.90
CA ILE A 85 -7.92 -11.38 6.09
C ILE A 85 -6.62 -12.13 6.38
N GLU A 86 -6.06 -12.78 5.36
CA GLU A 86 -4.84 -13.58 5.45
C GLU A 86 -3.59 -12.83 4.98
N VAL A 87 -3.79 -11.86 4.07
CA VAL A 87 -2.70 -10.98 3.62
C VAL A 87 -3.15 -9.52 3.75
N LEU A 88 -2.35 -8.71 4.41
CA LEU A 88 -2.49 -7.26 4.46
C LEU A 88 -1.35 -6.64 3.65
N LEU A 89 -1.67 -5.96 2.56
CA LEU A 89 -0.75 -5.12 1.81
C LEU A 89 -1.01 -3.65 2.14
N ASN A 90 -0.19 -3.08 3.00
CA ASN A 90 -0.14 -1.65 3.29
C ASN A 90 0.62 -0.95 2.16
N ASN A 91 -0.10 -0.64 1.07
CA ASN A 91 0.47 0.02 -0.10
C ASN A 91 0.06 1.50 -0.20
N ALA A 92 -1.01 1.94 0.46
CA ALA A 92 -1.41 3.35 0.43
C ALA A 92 -0.26 4.25 0.87
N GLY A 93 0.17 5.13 -0.03
CA GLY A 93 1.28 6.04 0.20
C GLY A 93 1.41 7.05 -0.94
N LEU A 94 2.04 8.16 -0.65
CA LEU A 94 2.31 9.22 -1.61
C LEU A 94 3.59 10.00 -1.26
N SER A 95 4.04 10.81 -2.21
CA SER A 95 5.01 11.87 -1.99
C SER A 95 4.46 13.19 -2.49
N ARG A 96 4.96 14.30 -1.94
CA ARG A 96 4.67 15.66 -2.34
C ARG A 96 5.95 16.47 -2.46
N GLY A 97 6.05 17.23 -3.53
CA GLY A 97 7.16 18.15 -3.78
C GLY A 97 8.54 17.49 -3.89
N LEU A 98 9.53 18.33 -4.10
CA LEU A 98 10.98 18.06 -4.03
C LEU A 98 11.69 19.31 -3.54
N ASP A 99 11.10 19.98 -2.55
CA ASP A 99 11.62 21.24 -2.04
C ASP A 99 12.63 20.99 -0.91
N LYS A 100 13.59 21.90 -0.75
CA LYS A 100 14.45 21.85 0.42
C LYS A 100 13.64 22.00 1.69
N LEU A 101 14.11 21.45 2.81
CA LEU A 101 13.33 21.42 4.05
C LEU A 101 12.83 22.81 4.49
N HIS A 102 13.63 23.85 4.31
CA HIS A 102 13.26 25.22 4.70
C HIS A 102 12.36 25.95 3.69
N GLU A 103 12.02 25.32 2.57
CA GLU A 103 11.19 25.87 1.49
C GLU A 103 9.90 25.06 1.26
N GLY A 104 9.80 23.87 1.88
CA GLY A 104 8.69 22.94 1.68
C GLY A 104 7.38 23.42 2.31
N LYS A 105 6.27 22.92 1.77
CA LYS A 105 4.93 23.25 2.24
C LYS A 105 4.52 22.32 3.39
N LEU A 106 4.00 22.89 4.47
CA LEU A 106 3.56 22.14 5.64
C LEU A 106 2.44 21.16 5.31
N GLU A 107 1.50 21.56 4.46
CA GLU A 107 0.38 20.72 4.03
C GLU A 107 0.85 19.46 3.28
N ASP A 108 1.91 19.59 2.48
CA ASP A 108 2.53 18.46 1.78
C ASP A 108 3.19 17.49 2.75
N TRP A 109 3.81 18.01 3.81
CA TRP A 109 4.44 17.19 4.84
C TRP A 109 3.39 16.44 5.67
N GLU A 110 2.35 17.14 6.10
CA GLU A 110 1.25 16.53 6.85
C GLU A 110 0.59 15.43 6.02
N GLU A 111 0.29 15.68 4.74
CA GLU A 111 -0.30 14.66 3.87
C GLU A 111 0.60 13.41 3.73
N MET A 112 1.93 13.58 3.61
CA MET A 112 2.87 12.47 3.55
C MET A 112 2.92 11.69 4.87
N ILE A 113 3.01 12.38 6.01
CA ILE A 113 3.07 11.74 7.33
C ILE A 113 1.76 11.02 7.65
N ASP A 114 0.64 11.69 7.43
CA ASP A 114 -0.69 11.13 7.71
C ASP A 114 -0.98 9.90 6.85
N THR A 115 -0.59 9.92 5.57
CA THR A 115 -0.84 8.78 4.68
C THR A 115 0.16 7.65 4.91
N ASN A 116 1.47 7.96 4.84
CA ASN A 116 2.50 6.93 4.78
C ASN A 116 2.80 6.30 6.15
N VAL A 117 2.59 7.04 7.24
CA VAL A 117 2.89 6.58 8.60
C VAL A 117 1.62 6.31 9.37
N LYS A 118 0.80 7.35 9.64
CA LYS A 118 -0.41 7.17 10.46
C LYS A 118 -1.42 6.24 9.79
N GLY A 119 -1.63 6.37 8.46
CA GLY A 119 -2.54 5.50 7.71
C GLY A 119 -2.14 4.03 7.79
N LEU A 120 -0.84 3.73 7.65
CA LEU A 120 -0.31 2.38 7.83
C LEU A 120 -0.60 1.86 9.25
N LEU A 121 -0.37 2.69 10.28
CA LEU A 121 -0.62 2.32 11.68
C LEU A 121 -2.10 2.04 11.94
N TYR A 122 -3.01 2.89 11.46
CA TYR A 122 -4.45 2.73 11.67
C TYR A 122 -4.99 1.45 11.05
N VAL A 123 -4.62 1.17 9.79
CA VAL A 123 -5.01 -0.06 9.11
C VAL A 123 -4.41 -1.27 9.82
N SER A 124 -3.13 -1.26 10.12
CA SER A 124 -2.44 -2.35 10.81
C SER A 124 -3.08 -2.65 12.17
N ARG A 125 -3.36 -1.61 12.97
CA ARG A 125 -4.01 -1.75 14.27
C ARG A 125 -5.42 -2.37 14.19
N SER A 126 -6.14 -2.12 13.09
CA SER A 126 -7.48 -2.66 12.88
C SER A 126 -7.46 -4.13 12.42
N ILE A 127 -6.43 -4.58 11.71
CA ILE A 127 -6.39 -5.91 11.06
C ILE A 127 -5.58 -6.93 11.86
N ILE A 128 -4.43 -6.54 12.39
CA ILE A 128 -3.47 -7.47 13.02
C ILE A 128 -4.06 -8.27 14.19
N PRO A 129 -4.86 -7.69 15.10
CA PRO A 129 -5.46 -8.47 16.19
C PRO A 129 -6.24 -9.68 15.72
N GLY A 130 -6.98 -9.55 14.61
CA GLY A 130 -7.69 -10.67 14.00
C GLY A 130 -6.76 -11.75 13.44
N MET A 131 -5.63 -11.36 12.83
CA MET A 131 -4.62 -12.30 12.37
C MET A 131 -3.99 -13.07 13.54
N VAL A 132 -3.61 -12.35 14.61
CA VAL A 132 -3.04 -12.95 15.83
C VAL A 132 -4.01 -13.93 16.46
N ALA A 133 -5.28 -13.55 16.63
CA ALA A 133 -6.31 -14.42 17.21
C ALA A 133 -6.52 -15.72 16.41
N ARG A 134 -6.36 -15.67 15.08
CA ARG A 134 -6.46 -16.84 14.20
C ARG A 134 -5.13 -17.61 14.07
N GLY A 135 -4.01 -17.06 14.56
CA GLY A 135 -2.67 -17.66 14.40
C GLY A 135 -2.23 -17.75 12.93
N LYS A 136 -2.68 -16.82 12.07
CA LYS A 136 -2.42 -16.88 10.63
C LYS A 136 -2.49 -15.48 10.00
N GLY A 137 -1.44 -15.11 9.26
CA GLY A 137 -1.41 -13.86 8.51
C GLY A 137 -0.06 -13.56 7.89
N THR A 138 -0.09 -12.72 6.87
CA THR A 138 1.11 -12.11 6.26
C THR A 138 0.86 -10.62 6.13
N ILE A 139 1.77 -9.81 6.63
CA ILE A 139 1.74 -8.36 6.56
C ILE A 139 2.88 -7.91 5.65
N ILE A 140 2.53 -7.18 4.61
CA ILE A 140 3.48 -6.63 3.65
C ILE A 140 3.34 -5.12 3.68
N ASN A 141 4.39 -4.42 4.10
CA ASN A 141 4.43 -2.96 4.06
C ASN A 141 5.20 -2.51 2.82
N LEU A 142 4.60 -1.65 2.01
CA LEU A 142 5.30 -1.08 0.86
C LEU A 142 6.22 0.05 1.33
N GLY A 143 7.49 -0.29 1.43
CA GLY A 143 8.57 0.63 1.75
C GLY A 143 9.08 1.39 0.53
N SER A 144 10.37 1.60 0.46
CA SER A 144 11.11 2.21 -0.66
C SER A 144 12.61 2.15 -0.35
N ILE A 145 13.47 2.19 -1.37
CA ILE A 145 14.90 2.51 -1.19
C ILE A 145 15.08 3.84 -0.44
N ALA A 146 14.14 4.77 -0.55
CA ALA A 146 14.08 6.02 0.21
C ALA A 146 13.88 5.80 1.73
N GLY A 147 13.62 4.58 2.18
CA GLY A 147 13.62 4.18 3.59
C GLY A 147 14.99 3.76 4.10
N HIS A 148 16.00 3.72 3.24
CA HIS A 148 17.38 3.32 3.55
C HIS A 148 18.38 4.40 3.17
N GLU A 149 18.05 5.23 2.18
CA GLU A 149 18.88 6.32 1.68
C GLU A 149 18.08 7.61 1.54
N VAL A 150 18.71 8.76 1.69
CA VAL A 150 18.10 10.07 1.52
C VAL A 150 18.60 10.75 0.25
N TYR A 151 17.75 11.54 -0.39
CA TYR A 151 18.11 12.31 -1.58
C TYR A 151 17.69 13.79 -1.44
N PRO A 152 18.35 14.73 -2.14
CA PRO A 152 18.01 16.14 -2.07
C PRO A 152 16.53 16.42 -2.39
N GLY A 153 15.89 17.23 -1.56
CA GLY A 153 14.48 17.58 -1.68
C GLY A 153 13.49 16.47 -1.28
N GLY A 154 13.97 15.25 -0.98
CA GLY A 154 13.12 14.12 -0.56
C GLY A 154 12.99 13.93 0.95
N ASN A 155 13.47 14.87 1.75
CA ASN A 155 13.66 14.74 3.19
C ASN A 155 12.46 14.17 3.96
N VAL A 156 11.25 14.76 3.85
CA VAL A 156 10.06 14.29 4.58
C VAL A 156 9.55 12.97 4.02
N TYR A 157 9.54 12.78 2.69
CA TYR A 157 9.20 11.50 2.11
C TYR A 157 10.14 10.39 2.58
N CYS A 158 11.46 10.61 2.53
CA CYS A 158 12.44 9.67 3.05
C CYS A 158 12.17 9.38 4.53
N ALA A 159 11.97 10.40 5.36
CA ALA A 159 11.64 10.22 6.78
C ALA A 159 10.41 9.32 6.99
N THR A 160 9.35 9.48 6.17
CA THR A 160 8.18 8.58 6.26
C THR A 160 8.52 7.14 5.87
N LYS A 161 9.42 6.92 4.90
CA LYS A 161 9.82 5.57 4.48
C LYS A 161 10.81 4.92 5.46
N PHE A 162 11.70 5.69 6.09
CA PHE A 162 12.47 5.23 7.25
C PHE A 162 11.56 4.83 8.41
N ALA A 163 10.48 5.59 8.65
CA ALA A 163 9.48 5.21 9.66
C ALA A 163 8.79 3.89 9.31
N VAL A 164 8.43 3.64 8.05
CA VAL A 164 7.84 2.36 7.60
C VAL A 164 8.80 1.19 7.85
N ASP A 165 10.10 1.34 7.56
CA ASP A 165 11.11 0.32 7.86
C ASP A 165 11.20 0.06 9.37
N ALA A 166 11.33 1.12 10.18
CA ALA A 166 11.39 0.99 11.63
C ALA A 166 10.14 0.32 12.22
N LEU A 167 8.93 0.72 11.78
CA LEU A 167 7.67 0.12 12.19
C LEU A 167 7.58 -1.36 11.79
N THR A 168 8.07 -1.72 10.60
CA THR A 168 8.07 -3.12 10.16
C THR A 168 9.01 -3.98 10.99
N ARG A 169 10.20 -3.47 11.32
CA ARG A 169 11.14 -4.17 12.22
C ARG A 169 10.57 -4.32 13.62
N GLY A 170 9.98 -3.24 14.18
CA GLY A 170 9.29 -3.28 15.47
C GLY A 170 8.18 -4.33 15.48
N LEU A 171 7.33 -4.33 14.46
CA LEU A 171 6.24 -5.29 14.35
C LEU A 171 6.72 -6.76 14.26
N ARG A 172 7.88 -7.03 13.63
CA ARG A 172 8.50 -8.36 13.67
C ARG A 172 8.88 -8.80 15.08
N HIS A 173 9.38 -7.88 15.90
CA HIS A 173 9.69 -8.16 17.30
C HIS A 173 8.41 -8.38 18.10
N ASP A 174 7.38 -7.55 17.91
CA ASP A 174 6.11 -7.65 18.62
C ASP A 174 5.36 -8.96 18.33
N LEU A 175 5.57 -9.54 17.14
CA LEU A 175 4.89 -10.76 16.68
C LEU A 175 5.77 -12.00 16.65
N VAL A 176 6.97 -11.96 17.24
CA VAL A 176 7.96 -13.05 17.17
C VAL A 176 7.42 -14.38 17.70
N ASP A 177 6.57 -14.34 18.71
CA ASP A 177 5.94 -15.54 19.31
C ASP A 177 4.68 -16.01 18.58
N THR A 178 4.39 -15.44 17.40
CA THR A 178 3.23 -15.78 16.59
C THR A 178 3.67 -16.34 15.23
N PRO A 179 2.81 -17.10 14.51
CA PRO A 179 3.12 -17.55 13.16
C PRO A 179 2.85 -16.46 12.08
N ILE A 180 2.68 -15.21 12.47
CA ILE A 180 2.44 -14.09 11.56
C ILE A 180 3.75 -13.68 10.87
N ARG A 181 3.71 -13.57 9.56
CA ARG A 181 4.86 -13.08 8.78
C ARG A 181 4.75 -11.60 8.53
N VAL A 182 5.86 -10.89 8.70
CA VAL A 182 5.94 -9.45 8.45
C VAL A 182 7.13 -9.14 7.55
N CYS A 183 6.91 -8.44 6.43
CA CYS A 183 7.97 -8.04 5.51
C CYS A 183 7.74 -6.65 4.94
N THR A 184 8.78 -6.09 4.34
CA THR A 184 8.73 -4.95 3.44
C THR A 184 9.04 -5.40 2.01
N VAL A 185 8.51 -4.68 1.05
CA VAL A 185 9.03 -4.61 -0.31
C VAL A 185 9.43 -3.16 -0.54
N ASP A 186 10.70 -2.93 -0.90
CA ASP A 186 11.33 -1.62 -0.93
C ASP A 186 11.75 -1.24 -2.37
N PRO A 187 10.79 -0.86 -3.25
CA PRO A 187 11.09 -0.58 -4.64
C PRO A 187 12.01 0.64 -4.80
N GLY A 188 12.78 0.63 -5.87
CA GLY A 188 13.44 1.80 -6.41
C GLY A 188 12.46 2.71 -7.14
N LEU A 189 12.89 3.21 -8.30
CA LEU A 189 12.04 4.05 -9.16
C LEU A 189 11.04 3.20 -9.92
N VAL A 190 9.75 3.45 -9.71
CA VAL A 190 8.64 2.75 -10.38
C VAL A 190 7.81 3.74 -11.18
N GLU A 191 7.63 3.51 -12.47
CA GLU A 191 6.82 4.37 -13.32
C GLU A 191 5.33 4.13 -13.08
N THR A 192 4.69 5.08 -12.41
CA THR A 192 3.27 5.07 -12.05
C THR A 192 2.72 6.50 -11.97
N GLU A 193 1.45 6.65 -11.57
CA GLU A 193 0.87 7.97 -11.25
C GLU A 193 1.59 8.69 -10.07
N PHE A 194 2.52 8.04 -9.38
CA PHE A 194 3.19 8.58 -8.20
C PHE A 194 3.86 9.93 -8.44
N SER A 195 4.55 10.10 -9.58
CA SER A 195 5.19 11.37 -9.93
C SER A 195 4.18 12.46 -10.27
N MET A 196 3.03 12.10 -10.86
CA MET A 196 1.94 13.05 -11.06
C MET A 196 1.36 13.55 -9.73
N VAL A 197 1.19 12.65 -8.77
CA VAL A 197 0.74 12.98 -7.41
C VAL A 197 1.76 13.85 -6.69
N ARG A 198 3.05 13.50 -6.78
CA ARG A 198 4.17 14.27 -6.19
C ARG A 198 4.18 15.72 -6.62
N PHE A 199 3.94 15.98 -7.89
CA PHE A 199 4.00 17.33 -8.46
C PHE A 199 2.63 17.97 -8.69
N HIS A 200 1.61 17.60 -7.92
CA HIS A 200 0.28 18.19 -7.97
C HIS A 200 -0.32 18.26 -9.39
N GLY A 201 -0.09 17.22 -10.20
CA GLY A 201 -0.59 17.13 -11.58
C GLY A 201 0.31 17.80 -12.64
N ASN A 202 1.48 18.30 -12.27
CA ASN A 202 2.41 18.88 -13.25
C ASN A 202 3.08 17.79 -14.09
N GLU A 203 2.55 17.54 -15.27
CA GLU A 203 3.01 16.50 -16.20
C GLU A 203 4.47 16.67 -16.65
N GLN A 204 4.91 17.90 -16.88
CA GLN A 204 6.29 18.16 -17.31
C GLN A 204 7.29 17.71 -16.24
N ARG A 205 7.07 18.11 -14.99
CA ARG A 205 7.92 17.68 -13.85
C ARG A 205 7.81 16.18 -13.61
N ALA A 206 6.63 15.58 -13.74
CA ALA A 206 6.44 14.15 -13.59
C ALA A 206 7.23 13.33 -14.61
N LYS A 207 7.23 13.75 -15.88
CA LYS A 207 7.97 13.08 -16.96
C LYS A 207 9.48 13.16 -16.80
N THR A 208 10.02 14.24 -16.22
CA THR A 208 11.48 14.39 -16.03
C THR A 208 12.07 13.39 -15.06
N VAL A 209 11.25 12.85 -14.13
CA VAL A 209 11.73 11.88 -13.13
C VAL A 209 12.24 10.57 -13.77
N TYR A 210 11.66 10.18 -14.89
CA TYR A 210 11.95 8.90 -15.55
C TYR A 210 12.88 9.03 -16.76
N GLN A 211 13.30 10.25 -17.11
CA GLN A 211 14.15 10.48 -18.28
C GLN A 211 15.51 9.80 -18.13
N ASN A 212 15.90 9.04 -19.16
CA ASN A 212 17.16 8.30 -19.24
C ASN A 212 17.34 7.22 -18.14
N LEU A 213 16.26 6.76 -17.52
CA LEU A 213 16.28 5.70 -16.52
C LEU A 213 15.39 4.54 -16.97
N HIS A 214 15.80 3.31 -16.70
CA HIS A 214 14.95 2.13 -16.80
C HIS A 214 14.21 1.95 -15.49
N ALA A 215 13.04 2.60 -15.38
CA ALA A 215 12.20 2.47 -14.20
C ALA A 215 11.52 1.08 -14.16
N LEU A 216 11.29 0.58 -12.96
CA LEU A 216 10.42 -0.57 -12.75
C LEU A 216 8.97 -0.22 -13.12
N THR A 217 8.19 -1.23 -13.45
CA THR A 217 6.73 -1.12 -13.58
C THR A 217 6.04 -1.56 -12.30
N GLY A 218 4.75 -1.22 -12.16
CA GLY A 218 3.94 -1.75 -11.06
C GLY A 218 3.87 -3.29 -11.07
N ALA A 219 3.93 -3.92 -12.25
CA ALA A 219 3.93 -5.36 -12.40
C ALA A 219 5.21 -6.02 -11.83
N ASP A 220 6.38 -5.44 -12.05
CA ASP A 220 7.65 -5.95 -11.49
C ASP A 220 7.61 -5.99 -9.95
N VAL A 221 7.03 -4.94 -9.35
CA VAL A 221 6.85 -4.88 -7.89
C VAL A 221 5.80 -5.89 -7.44
N ALA A 222 4.71 -6.06 -8.19
CA ALA A 222 3.65 -7.00 -7.84
C ALA A 222 4.14 -8.46 -7.85
N GLU A 223 4.97 -8.86 -8.79
CA GLU A 223 5.60 -10.19 -8.80
C GLU A 223 6.48 -10.41 -7.55
N THR A 224 7.21 -9.37 -7.12
CA THR A 224 7.99 -9.43 -5.87
C THR A 224 7.10 -9.58 -4.63
N VAL A 225 5.95 -8.90 -4.62
CA VAL A 225 4.96 -8.99 -3.52
C VAL A 225 4.33 -10.39 -3.45
N LEU A 226 4.15 -11.06 -4.58
CA LEU A 226 3.61 -12.44 -4.63
C LEU A 226 4.59 -13.49 -4.11
N PHE A 227 5.89 -13.28 -4.32
CA PHE A 227 6.96 -14.21 -3.91
C PHE A 227 7.05 -14.35 -2.39
#